data_507fa631ca4e1b66f03289983efede4a
#
_entry.id   507fa631ca4e1b66f03289983efede4a
#
_cell.length_a   1.000
_cell.length_b   1.000
_cell.length_c   1.000
_cell.angle_alpha   90.00
_cell.angle_beta   90.00
_cell.angle_gamma   90.00
#
_symmetry.space_group_name_H-M   'P 1'
#
loop_
_entity.id
_entity.type
_entity.pdbx_description
1 polymer ?
#
loop_
_entity_poly.entity_id
_entity_poly.type
_entity_poly.pdbx_seq_one_letter_code
_entity_poly.pdbx_strand_id
1 'polypeptide(L)'
;RYYTERLTSSIYVNIDINVFIILALIPIAYILRSGFTPIARMSEILLPFIGAMLIMLALFLFPKVRADNLLPVYFNDIVPIFKGSISITGVLSYLFLMFFLSDKIVNLKSLRTFGYIAAYVNISSIIVVNLIVIGVLSSSLARRVSVPVLTVVKQISIMDIIENIEA
;
A
#
# COMPACT_ATOMS: atom_id res chain seq x y z
N ARG A 1 7.65 -16.09 0.20
CA ARG A 1 6.86 -16.93 1.10
C ARG A 1 5.93 -16.09 1.99
N TYR A 2 6.45 -15.11 2.74
CA TYR A 2 5.66 -14.27 3.66
C TYR A 2 4.53 -13.49 2.96
N TYR A 3 4.80 -12.89 1.79
CA TYR A 3 3.78 -12.20 1.00
C TYR A 3 2.76 -13.17 0.41
N THR A 4 3.21 -14.33 -0.01
CA THR A 4 2.34 -15.38 -0.56
C THR A 4 1.38 -15.91 0.48
N GLU A 5 1.85 -16.19 1.68
CA GLU A 5 1.03 -16.63 2.82
C GLU A 5 -0.05 -15.60 3.18
N ARG A 6 0.26 -14.30 3.13
CA ARG A 6 -0.73 -13.23 3.36
C ARG A 6 -1.77 -13.13 2.25
N LEU A 7 -1.37 -13.28 0.99
CA LEU A 7 -2.29 -13.25 -0.15
C LEU A 7 -3.21 -14.47 -0.16
N THR A 8 -2.68 -15.66 0.07
CA THR A 8 -3.49 -16.88 0.13
C THR A 8 -4.46 -16.88 1.30
N SER A 9 -4.07 -16.40 2.47
CA SER A 9 -4.97 -16.31 3.63
C SER A 9 -6.07 -15.26 3.48
N SER A 10 -5.86 -14.21 2.67
CA SER A 10 -6.80 -13.07 2.58
C SER A 10 -7.69 -13.09 1.34
N ILE A 11 -7.20 -13.64 0.21
CA ILE A 11 -7.88 -13.55 -1.09
C ILE A 11 -8.16 -14.94 -1.68
N TYR A 12 -7.25 -15.88 -1.53
CA TYR A 12 -7.29 -17.21 -2.17
C TYR A 12 -7.25 -18.34 -1.16
N VAL A 13 -8.29 -18.49 -0.36
CA VAL A 13 -8.37 -19.43 0.78
C VAL A 13 -8.18 -20.89 0.38
N ASN A 14 -8.40 -21.26 -0.88
CA ASN A 14 -8.40 -22.66 -1.37
C ASN A 14 -7.27 -22.98 -2.36
N ILE A 15 -6.27 -22.10 -2.55
CA ILE A 15 -5.16 -22.36 -3.48
C ILE A 15 -3.93 -22.79 -2.70
N ASP A 16 -3.29 -23.88 -3.14
CA ASP A 16 -2.02 -24.32 -2.58
C ASP A 16 -0.94 -23.23 -2.78
N ILE A 17 -0.28 -22.89 -1.67
CA ILE A 17 0.79 -21.88 -1.62
C ILE A 17 1.88 -22.13 -2.65
N ASN A 18 2.21 -23.42 -2.89
CA ASN A 18 3.25 -23.81 -3.83
C ASN A 18 2.88 -23.45 -5.28
N VAL A 19 1.63 -23.67 -5.66
CA VAL A 19 1.12 -23.30 -7.00
C VAL A 19 1.20 -21.79 -7.20
N PHE A 20 0.84 -21.01 -6.19
CA PHE A 20 0.92 -19.56 -6.24
C PHE A 20 2.37 -19.04 -6.35
N ILE A 21 3.30 -19.67 -5.65
CA ILE A 21 4.74 -19.34 -5.73
C ILE A 21 5.26 -19.62 -7.15
N ILE A 22 4.93 -20.76 -7.74
CA ILE A 22 5.35 -21.11 -9.10
C ILE A 22 4.79 -20.11 -10.12
N LEU A 23 3.51 -19.78 -10.02
CA LEU A 23 2.87 -18.79 -10.89
C LEU A 23 3.49 -17.39 -10.75
N ALA A 24 3.92 -17.00 -9.54
CA ALA A 24 4.60 -15.72 -9.32
C ALA A 24 6.05 -15.73 -9.86
N LEU A 25 6.72 -16.88 -9.87
CA LEU A 25 8.09 -16.99 -10.37
C LEU A 25 8.18 -16.83 -11.90
N ILE A 26 7.17 -17.22 -12.65
CA ILE A 26 7.16 -17.11 -14.12
C ILE A 26 7.34 -15.66 -14.59
N PRO A 27 6.49 -14.69 -14.18
CA PRO A 27 6.67 -13.29 -14.57
C PRO A 27 7.97 -12.68 -14.03
N ILE A 28 8.41 -13.08 -12.84
CA ILE A 28 9.69 -12.62 -12.28
C ILE A 28 10.86 -13.08 -13.17
N ALA A 29 10.90 -14.36 -13.57
CA ALA A 29 11.92 -14.89 -14.45
C ALA A 29 11.91 -14.21 -15.84
N TYR A 30 10.73 -13.91 -16.37
CA TYR A 30 10.59 -13.18 -17.62
C TYR A 30 11.14 -11.75 -17.51
N ILE A 31 10.81 -11.03 -16.45
CA ILE A 31 11.29 -9.66 -16.20
C ILE A 31 12.81 -9.64 -16.04
N LEU A 32 13.38 -10.59 -15.30
CA LEU A 32 14.82 -10.68 -15.11
C LEU A 32 15.58 -10.88 -16.43
N ARG A 33 15.02 -11.65 -17.37
CA ARG A 33 15.59 -11.84 -18.70
C ARG A 33 15.46 -10.61 -19.61
N SER A 34 14.37 -9.90 -19.49
CA SER A 34 14.05 -8.74 -20.35
C SER A 34 14.72 -7.44 -19.90
N GLY A 35 15.35 -7.43 -18.73
CA GLY A 35 16.02 -6.27 -18.17
C GLY A 35 15.06 -5.26 -17.52
N PHE A 36 15.53 -4.02 -17.31
CA PHE A 36 14.79 -3.00 -16.53
C PHE A 36 13.65 -2.33 -17.31
N THR A 37 13.74 -2.25 -18.62
CA THR A 37 12.78 -1.51 -19.47
C THR A 37 11.33 -1.96 -19.32
N PRO A 38 10.99 -3.26 -19.27
CA PRO A 38 9.62 -3.70 -19.04
C PRO A 38 9.07 -3.29 -17.67
N ILE A 39 9.90 -3.28 -16.63
CA ILE A 39 9.50 -2.84 -15.28
C ILE A 39 9.12 -1.37 -15.31
N ALA A 40 9.93 -0.53 -15.95
CA ALA A 40 9.67 0.90 -16.06
C ALA A 40 8.36 1.16 -16.79
N ARG A 41 8.11 0.53 -17.94
CA ARG A 41 6.87 0.68 -18.70
C ARG A 41 5.64 0.19 -17.94
N MET A 42 5.76 -0.92 -17.24
CA MET A 42 4.67 -1.43 -16.39
C MET A 42 4.35 -0.45 -15.25
N SER A 43 5.37 0.16 -14.66
CA SER A 43 5.21 1.17 -13.61
C SER A 43 4.50 2.43 -14.13
N GLU A 44 4.78 2.88 -15.34
CA GLU A 44 4.11 4.03 -15.97
C GLU A 44 2.60 3.82 -16.13
N ILE A 45 2.16 2.59 -16.37
CA ILE A 45 0.75 2.23 -16.49
C ILE A 45 0.12 2.02 -15.11
N LEU A 46 0.80 1.30 -14.22
CA LEU A 46 0.25 0.94 -12.91
C LEU A 46 0.16 2.12 -11.97
N LEU A 47 1.11 3.06 -12.02
CA LEU A 47 1.18 4.17 -11.08
C LEU A 47 -0.05 5.10 -11.15
N PRO A 48 -0.52 5.56 -12.33
CA PRO A 48 -1.75 6.34 -12.41
C PRO A 48 -2.99 5.53 -12.01
N PHE A 49 -3.01 4.23 -12.32
CA PHE A 49 -4.13 3.35 -11.93
C PHE A 49 -4.21 3.20 -10.41
N ILE A 50 -3.09 2.91 -9.75
CA ILE A 50 -3.01 2.82 -8.28
C ILE A 50 -3.34 4.18 -7.65
N GLY A 51 -2.84 5.28 -8.21
CA GLY A 51 -3.15 6.64 -7.76
C GLY A 51 -4.65 6.94 -7.82
N ALA A 52 -5.30 6.63 -8.94
CA ALA A 52 -6.74 6.80 -9.09
C ALA A 52 -7.52 5.93 -8.09
N MET A 53 -7.10 4.69 -7.88
CA MET A 53 -7.71 3.79 -6.91
C MET A 53 -7.58 4.32 -5.47
N LEU A 54 -6.42 4.86 -5.10
CA LEU A 54 -6.20 5.48 -3.78
C LEU A 54 -7.07 6.74 -3.58
N ILE A 55 -7.23 7.57 -4.62
CA ILE A 55 -8.09 8.75 -4.58
C ILE A 55 -9.55 8.32 -4.40
N MET A 56 -10.03 7.35 -5.17
CA MET A 56 -11.38 6.82 -5.01
C MET A 56 -11.60 6.26 -3.60
N LEU A 57 -10.66 5.48 -3.10
CA LEU A 57 -10.72 4.92 -1.74
C LEU A 57 -10.78 6.03 -0.69
N ALA A 58 -9.97 7.07 -0.84
CA ALA A 58 -10.00 8.23 0.05
C ALA A 58 -11.36 8.95 0.01
N LEU A 59 -11.92 9.20 -1.18
CA LEU A 59 -13.20 9.87 -1.35
C LEU A 59 -14.37 9.10 -0.70
N PHE A 60 -14.43 7.78 -0.89
CA PHE A 60 -15.51 6.96 -0.32
C PHE A 60 -15.38 6.74 1.18
N LEU A 61 -14.17 6.70 1.71
CA LEU A 61 -13.93 6.40 3.11
C LEU A 61 -13.80 7.63 4.00
N PHE A 62 -13.43 8.78 3.44
CA PHE A 62 -13.27 10.01 4.21
C PHE A 62 -14.49 10.38 5.05
N PRO A 63 -15.75 10.26 4.54
CA PRO A 63 -16.94 10.51 5.33
C PRO A 63 -17.14 9.55 6.51
N LYS A 64 -16.55 8.35 6.45
CA LYS A 64 -16.66 7.30 7.49
C LYS A 64 -15.57 7.43 8.57
N VAL A 65 -14.62 8.34 8.40
CA VAL A 65 -13.56 8.61 9.37
C VAL A 65 -14.14 9.28 10.61
N ARG A 66 -13.97 8.65 11.77
CA ARG A 66 -14.37 9.21 13.07
C ARG A 66 -13.15 9.81 13.77
N ALA A 67 -13.22 11.09 14.11
CA ALA A 67 -12.15 11.78 14.83
C ALA A 67 -11.85 11.13 16.20
N ASP A 68 -12.85 10.56 16.85
CA ASP A 68 -12.72 9.87 18.13
C ASP A 68 -11.79 8.64 18.05
N ASN A 69 -11.66 8.02 16.87
CA ASN A 69 -10.75 6.90 16.65
C ASN A 69 -9.29 7.32 16.49
N LEU A 70 -9.04 8.59 16.18
CA LEU A 70 -7.70 9.17 15.99
C LEU A 70 -7.16 9.79 17.28
N LEU A 71 -8.02 10.09 18.24
CA LEU A 71 -7.71 10.69 19.52
C LEU A 71 -8.11 9.73 20.66
N PRO A 72 -7.50 9.81 21.86
CA PRO A 72 -6.42 10.71 22.24
C PRO A 72 -5.03 10.16 21.94
N VAL A 73 -4.08 11.06 21.67
CA VAL A 73 -2.63 10.76 21.58
C VAL A 73 -1.98 11.17 22.89
N TYR A 74 -1.38 10.23 23.59
CA TYR A 74 -0.71 10.48 24.87
C TYR A 74 0.80 10.63 24.70
N PHE A 75 1.44 11.36 25.60
CA PHE A 75 2.91 11.49 25.62
C PHE A 75 3.62 10.13 25.72
N ASN A 76 3.01 9.14 26.35
CA ASN A 76 3.55 7.78 26.45
C ASN A 76 3.59 7.03 25.10
N ASP A 77 2.90 7.53 24.09
CA ASP A 77 2.87 6.93 22.75
C ASP A 77 4.07 7.32 21.88
N ILE A 78 4.91 8.25 22.34
CA ILE A 78 6.08 8.72 21.59
C ILE A 78 7.05 7.57 21.30
N VAL A 79 7.35 6.71 22.27
CA VAL A 79 8.26 5.57 22.09
C VAL A 79 7.71 4.51 21.11
N PRO A 80 6.45 4.08 21.22
CA PRO A 80 5.82 3.24 20.21
C PRO A 80 5.79 3.86 18.80
N ILE A 81 5.56 5.17 18.68
CA ILE A 81 5.57 5.90 17.40
C ILE A 81 6.97 5.83 16.76
N PHE A 82 8.03 6.08 17.51
CA PHE A 82 9.40 5.96 17.01
C PHE A 82 9.72 4.53 16.56
N LYS A 83 9.32 3.51 17.30
CA LYS A 83 9.51 2.11 16.90
C LYS A 83 8.74 1.78 15.62
N GLY A 84 7.52 2.31 15.46
CA GLY A 84 6.71 2.14 14.27
C GLY A 84 7.33 2.84 13.04
N SER A 85 7.92 4.02 13.20
CA SER A 85 8.55 4.78 12.12
C SER A 85 9.78 4.06 11.52
N ILE A 86 10.50 3.26 12.30
CA ILE A 86 11.61 2.44 11.80
C ILE A 86 11.13 1.44 10.73
N SER A 87 9.98 0.81 10.95
CA SER A 87 9.39 -0.12 9.97
C SER A 87 9.01 0.59 8.67
N ILE A 88 8.46 1.79 8.76
CA ILE A 88 8.10 2.61 7.59
C ILE A 88 9.37 3.05 6.84
N THR A 89 10.42 3.42 7.56
CA THR A 89 11.72 3.76 6.96
C THR A 89 12.31 2.57 6.20
N GLY A 90 12.12 1.34 6.71
CA GLY A 90 12.50 0.12 6.02
C GLY A 90 11.80 -0.05 4.66
N VAL A 91 10.51 0.30 4.57
CA VAL A 91 9.78 0.31 3.28
C VAL A 91 10.31 1.40 2.36
N LEU A 92 10.58 2.60 2.88
CA LEU A 92 11.15 3.69 2.08
C LEU A 92 12.58 3.40 1.60
N SER A 93 13.28 2.44 2.19
CA SER A 93 14.63 2.03 1.75
C SER A 93 14.66 1.51 0.31
N TYR A 94 13.53 1.07 -0.26
CA TYR A 94 13.44 0.75 -1.69
C TYR A 94 13.81 1.93 -2.60
N LEU A 95 13.72 3.17 -2.12
CA LEU A 95 14.20 4.34 -2.87
C LEU A 95 15.71 4.28 -3.13
N PHE A 96 16.49 3.60 -2.28
CA PHE A 96 17.92 3.40 -2.52
C PHE A 96 18.21 2.56 -3.76
N LEU A 97 17.26 1.75 -4.25
CA LEU A 97 17.42 1.03 -5.52
C LEU A 97 17.62 1.99 -6.70
N MET A 98 17.15 3.24 -6.60
CA MET A 98 17.42 4.25 -7.63
C MET A 98 18.90 4.56 -7.81
N PHE A 99 19.73 4.42 -6.77
CA PHE A 99 21.18 4.60 -6.91
C PHE A 99 21.81 3.56 -7.82
N PHE A 100 21.31 2.32 -7.79
CA PHE A 100 21.79 1.25 -8.69
C PHE A 100 21.32 1.45 -10.15
N LEU A 101 20.35 2.31 -10.36
CA LEU A 101 19.80 2.61 -11.68
C LEU A 101 20.33 3.93 -12.24
N SER A 102 21.14 4.66 -11.47
CA SER A 102 21.66 5.99 -11.84
C SER A 102 22.45 5.97 -13.15
N ASP A 103 23.18 4.89 -13.40
CA ASP A 103 23.98 4.73 -14.64
C ASP A 103 23.13 4.63 -15.92
N LYS A 104 21.86 4.32 -15.79
CA LYS A 104 20.91 4.20 -16.91
C LYS A 104 20.11 5.48 -17.15
N ILE A 105 20.30 6.49 -16.32
CA ILE A 105 19.51 7.73 -16.35
C ILE A 105 20.34 8.82 -17.04
N VAL A 106 19.85 9.27 -18.18
CA VAL A 106 20.52 10.26 -19.04
C VAL A 106 20.47 11.67 -18.43
N ASN A 107 19.44 12.00 -17.65
CA ASN A 107 19.21 13.35 -17.11
C ASN A 107 19.09 13.35 -15.57
N LEU A 108 20.20 13.60 -14.90
CA LEU A 108 20.27 13.64 -13.43
C LEU A 108 19.46 14.80 -12.82
N LYS A 109 19.29 15.93 -13.53
CA LYS A 109 18.50 17.06 -13.03
C LYS A 109 17.02 16.71 -12.98
N SER A 110 16.52 16.07 -14.01
CA SER A 110 15.14 15.55 -14.04
C SER A 110 14.92 14.48 -12.98
N LEU A 111 15.87 13.59 -12.79
CA LEU A 111 15.83 12.55 -11.75
C LEU A 111 15.62 13.14 -10.36
N ARG A 112 16.36 14.19 -10.02
CA ARG A 112 16.25 14.85 -8.72
C ARG A 112 14.83 15.42 -8.49
N THR A 113 14.29 16.12 -9.48
CA THR A 113 12.96 16.71 -9.37
C THR A 113 11.86 15.65 -9.27
N PHE A 114 11.88 14.67 -10.17
CA PHE A 114 10.90 13.57 -10.14
C PHE A 114 11.06 12.67 -8.92
N GLY A 115 12.28 12.49 -8.42
CA GLY A 115 12.56 11.77 -7.18
C GLY A 115 11.90 12.42 -5.97
N TYR A 116 11.99 13.74 -5.84
CA TYR A 116 11.29 14.47 -4.76
C TYR A 116 9.76 14.36 -4.90
N ILE A 117 9.23 14.54 -6.11
CA ILE A 117 7.78 14.40 -6.35
C ILE A 117 7.32 12.99 -5.97
N ALA A 118 8.03 11.96 -6.41
CA ALA A 118 7.69 10.58 -6.08
C ALA A 118 7.75 10.31 -4.57
N ALA A 119 8.75 10.84 -3.86
CA ALA A 119 8.86 10.74 -2.42
C ALA A 119 7.68 11.41 -1.70
N TYR A 120 7.33 12.64 -2.09
CA TYR A 120 6.18 13.35 -1.51
C TYR A 120 4.86 12.63 -1.76
N VAL A 121 4.62 12.16 -2.98
CA VAL A 121 3.41 11.40 -3.33
C VAL A 121 3.34 10.10 -2.51
N ASN A 122 4.45 9.41 -2.36
CA ASN A 122 4.50 8.16 -1.59
C ASN A 122 4.22 8.41 -0.10
N ILE A 123 4.88 9.38 0.50
CA ILE A 123 4.70 9.73 1.92
C ILE A 123 3.26 10.19 2.17
N SER A 124 2.71 11.08 1.34
CA SER A 124 1.32 11.54 1.49
C SER A 124 0.32 10.39 1.32
N SER A 125 0.53 9.48 0.39
CA SER A 125 -0.30 8.29 0.22
C SER A 125 -0.29 7.40 1.47
N ILE A 126 0.88 7.16 2.06
CA ILE A 126 1.01 6.39 3.30
C ILE A 126 0.25 7.06 4.45
N ILE A 127 0.39 8.38 4.60
CA ILE A 127 -0.31 9.14 5.64
C ILE A 127 -1.83 9.04 5.46
N VAL A 128 -2.33 9.31 4.26
CA VAL A 128 -3.77 9.28 3.96
C VAL A 128 -4.36 7.89 4.21
N VAL A 129 -3.71 6.84 3.72
CA VAL A 129 -4.19 5.46 3.93
C VAL A 129 -4.21 5.10 5.42
N ASN A 130 -3.17 5.46 6.19
CA ASN A 130 -3.13 5.17 7.62
C ASN A 130 -4.20 5.96 8.40
N LEU A 131 -4.41 7.25 8.08
CA LEU A 131 -5.47 8.06 8.69
C LEU A 131 -6.86 7.45 8.44
N ILE A 132 -7.13 7.02 7.22
CA ILE A 132 -8.40 6.38 6.86
C ILE A 132 -8.55 5.07 7.62
N VAL A 133 -7.53 4.21 7.60
CA VAL A 133 -7.61 2.90 8.26
C VAL A 133 -7.84 3.04 9.76
N ILE A 134 -7.10 3.91 10.44
CA ILE A 134 -7.26 4.13 11.88
C ILE A 134 -8.59 4.85 12.17
N GLY A 135 -8.96 5.83 11.37
CA GLY A 135 -10.20 6.58 11.53
C GLY A 135 -11.46 5.74 11.36
N VAL A 136 -11.44 4.73 10.49
CA VAL A 136 -12.59 3.84 10.24
C VAL A 136 -12.59 2.65 11.20
N LEU A 137 -11.46 1.97 11.38
CA LEU A 137 -11.39 0.71 12.15
C LEU A 137 -11.11 0.92 13.64
N SER A 138 -10.61 2.07 14.07
CA SER A 138 -9.90 2.31 15.33
C SER A 138 -8.57 1.56 15.45
N SER A 139 -7.69 2.05 16.33
CA SER A 139 -6.35 1.48 16.54
C SER A 139 -6.39 0.04 17.10
N SER A 140 -7.38 -0.29 17.90
CA SER A 140 -7.56 -1.60 18.52
C SER A 140 -7.96 -2.68 17.52
N LEU A 141 -8.86 -2.39 16.60
CA LEU A 141 -9.28 -3.28 15.52
C LEU A 141 -8.22 -3.41 14.44
N ALA A 142 -7.57 -2.31 14.05
CA ALA A 142 -6.52 -2.31 13.04
C ALA A 142 -5.34 -3.23 13.42
N ARG A 143 -5.03 -3.38 14.72
CA ARG A 143 -3.99 -4.30 15.20
C ARG A 143 -4.38 -5.79 15.13
N ARG A 144 -5.65 -6.11 15.16
CA ARG A 144 -6.16 -7.50 15.18
C ARG A 144 -6.36 -8.08 13.79
N VAL A 145 -6.46 -7.24 12.79
CA VAL A 145 -6.76 -7.65 11.42
C VAL A 145 -5.46 -7.85 10.63
N SER A 146 -5.39 -8.94 9.88
CA SER A 146 -4.20 -9.28 9.08
C SER A 146 -3.91 -8.28 7.96
N VAL A 147 -4.97 -7.74 7.32
CA VAL A 147 -4.86 -6.75 6.23
C VAL A 147 -5.90 -5.65 6.45
N PRO A 148 -5.56 -4.62 7.26
CA PRO A 148 -6.52 -3.57 7.64
C PRO A 148 -7.16 -2.83 6.46
N VAL A 149 -6.37 -2.50 5.43
CA VAL A 149 -6.88 -1.82 4.22
C VAL A 149 -7.97 -2.63 3.53
N LEU A 150 -7.76 -3.94 3.36
CA LEU A 150 -8.74 -4.81 2.72
C LEU A 150 -10.05 -4.89 3.53
N THR A 151 -9.94 -4.91 4.85
CA THR A 151 -11.11 -4.93 5.74
C THR A 151 -11.93 -3.66 5.64
N VAL A 152 -11.26 -2.51 5.54
CA VAL A 152 -11.94 -1.22 5.34
C VAL A 152 -12.66 -1.17 3.98
N VAL A 153 -12.03 -1.67 2.92
CA VAL A 153 -12.63 -1.75 1.58
C VAL A 153 -13.85 -2.68 1.59
N LYS A 154 -13.75 -3.82 2.24
CA LYS A 154 -14.90 -4.76 2.38
C LYS A 154 -16.08 -4.15 3.15
N GLN A 155 -15.84 -3.30 4.13
CA GLN A 155 -16.92 -2.61 4.84
C GLN A 155 -17.71 -1.65 3.95
N ILE A 156 -17.09 -1.05 2.93
CA ILE A 156 -17.81 -0.21 1.97
C ILE A 156 -18.81 -1.06 1.18
N SER A 157 -18.35 -2.17 0.63
CA SER A 157 -19.17 -3.03 -0.22
C SER A 157 -20.34 -3.70 0.54
N ILE A 158 -20.18 -3.98 1.81
CA ILE A 158 -21.23 -4.61 2.63
C ILE A 158 -22.33 -3.61 2.97
N MET A 159 -21.99 -2.37 3.35
CA MET A 159 -23.02 -1.38 3.72
C MET A 159 -23.84 -0.90 2.52
N ASP A 160 -23.18 -0.60 1.39
CA ASP A 160 -23.87 -0.04 0.21
C ASP A 160 -24.71 -1.10 -0.54
N ILE A 161 -24.34 -2.38 -0.48
CA ILE A 161 -25.11 -3.46 -1.11
C ILE A 161 -26.32 -3.89 -0.25
N ILE A 162 -26.18 -3.88 1.07
CA ILE A 162 -27.28 -4.29 1.97
C ILE A 162 -28.37 -3.22 1.99
N GLU A 163 -28.03 -1.92 2.05
CA GLU A 163 -29.03 -0.85 1.97
C GLU A 163 -29.80 -0.82 0.65
N ASN A 164 -29.17 -1.22 -0.47
CA ASN A 164 -29.85 -1.29 -1.77
C ASN A 164 -30.68 -2.58 -1.98
N ILE A 165 -30.53 -3.60 -1.11
CA ILE A 165 -31.34 -4.83 -1.20
C ILE A 165 -32.58 -4.73 -0.31
N GLU A 166 -32.57 -3.88 0.72
CA GLU A 166 -33.74 -3.64 1.60
C GLU A 166 -34.63 -2.47 1.14
N ALA A 167 -34.28 -1.74 0.09
CA ALA A 167 -35.08 -0.67 -0.52
C ALA A 167 -35.81 -1.21 -1.78
#